data_f46e8a623a759da4d1bb91ef762cc0e4
#
_entry.id   f46e8a623a759da4d1bb91ef762cc0e4
#
_cell.length_a   1.000
_cell.length_b   1.000
_cell.length_c   1.000
_cell.angle_alpha   90.00
_cell.angle_beta   90.00
_cell.angle_gamma   90.00
#
_symmetry.space_group_name_H-M   'P 1'
#
loop_
_entity.id
_entity.type
_entity.pdbx_description
1 polymer ?
#
loop_
_entity_poly.entity_id
_entity_poly.type
_entity_poly.pdbx_seq_one_letter_code
_entity_poly.pdbx_strand_id
1 'polypeptide(L)'
;MTLVRKIAYNIMISAGARLVGIALSLVNIGFIARYLGQEGFGSYSLILVFLSLFNILADLGLYSLMTREISGPGANEKEITSNIFTLRVVILLILLVLAIIAIWFFPYPVQVKIGVVIVTLAILFLSASQVLMGIFQKYLKTDRAALAEVIGRAFQLGLSILFIYLDLGFFAILLALVVGAGAIFVLNFFFARKYVPVTLAFDFSYWKEVLKMATPIAISLVFTLIYFKIDSIFLSLGFINRSSGNPISDVGIYNIAYKVLEGVIFFPAMFVGLIMPLLSKFAFWDRDQFKKIFQKTLDVLIIIMVPLVIGLLLLSLPIVNLIGGKEFSVSAPVLQILSFAIGLIFLGNLFGVSIIALNKQKIGAWIYLSGMIFNIVTNLIFIPKYSYIGAASTTVATEFLVTVLMIILICRTIHYFPRFNVIKPFIAGLAMGLFIYYFHNSNIFLLVGAGAIIYFAVLYLIKGIKKDEILSLIEK
;
A
#
# COMPACT_ATOMS: atom_id res chain seq x y z
N MET A 1 31.44 -3.73 11.24
CA MET A 1 30.65 -3.57 10.00
C MET A 1 30.78 -2.13 9.53
N THR A 2 31.12 -1.91 8.26
CA THR A 2 31.09 -0.56 7.68
C THR A 2 29.65 -0.02 7.69
N LEU A 3 29.47 1.30 7.74
CA LEU A 3 28.15 1.95 7.75
C LEU A 3 27.27 1.47 6.58
N VAL A 4 27.86 1.36 5.39
CA VAL A 4 27.17 0.88 4.17
C VAL A 4 26.65 -0.55 4.33
N ARG A 5 27.46 -1.45 4.88
CA ARG A 5 27.08 -2.85 5.13
C ARG A 5 25.98 -2.95 6.19
N LYS A 6 26.00 -2.06 7.21
CA LYS A 6 24.94 -1.99 8.23
C LYS A 6 23.62 -1.50 7.64
N ILE A 7 23.66 -0.49 6.77
CA ILE A 7 22.47 0.03 6.06
C ILE A 7 21.89 -1.06 5.15
N ALA A 8 22.72 -1.71 4.31
CA ALA A 8 22.28 -2.76 3.41
C ALA A 8 21.63 -3.94 4.18
N TYR A 9 22.25 -4.38 5.28
CA TYR A 9 21.72 -5.43 6.14
C TYR A 9 20.34 -5.08 6.71
N ASN A 10 20.17 -3.86 7.25
CA ASN A 10 18.90 -3.40 7.78
C ASN A 10 17.81 -3.32 6.70
N ILE A 11 18.16 -2.87 5.49
CA ILE A 11 17.24 -2.81 4.35
C ILE A 11 16.79 -4.23 3.97
N MET A 12 17.72 -5.18 3.84
CA MET A 12 17.40 -6.57 3.48
C MET A 12 16.51 -7.25 4.52
N ILE A 13 16.83 -7.11 5.81
CA ILE A 13 16.00 -7.68 6.89
C ILE A 13 14.62 -7.04 6.91
N SER A 14 14.55 -5.70 6.82
CA SER A 14 13.26 -5.00 6.83
C SER A 14 12.40 -5.37 5.63
N ALA A 15 13.00 -5.51 4.44
CA ALA A 15 12.30 -5.94 3.24
C ALA A 15 11.81 -7.40 3.36
N GLY A 16 12.66 -8.31 3.84
CA GLY A 16 12.31 -9.71 4.07
C GLY A 16 11.19 -9.86 5.10
N ALA A 17 11.31 -9.20 6.26
CA ALA A 17 10.28 -9.23 7.29
C ALA A 17 8.95 -8.62 6.81
N ARG A 18 8.99 -7.59 5.97
CA ARG A 18 7.80 -7.00 5.40
C ARG A 18 7.13 -7.92 4.38
N LEU A 19 7.89 -8.66 3.57
CA LEU A 19 7.35 -9.71 2.70
C LEU A 19 6.65 -10.81 3.52
N VAL A 20 7.28 -11.26 4.61
CA VAL A 20 6.66 -12.21 5.55
C VAL A 20 5.39 -11.64 6.16
N GLY A 21 5.40 -10.37 6.57
CA GLY A 21 4.23 -9.67 7.10
C GLY A 21 3.08 -9.60 6.09
N ILE A 22 3.37 -9.31 4.81
CA ILE A 22 2.37 -9.30 3.73
C ILE A 22 1.81 -10.72 3.53
N ALA A 23 2.66 -11.73 3.48
CA ALA A 23 2.23 -13.12 3.34
C ALA A 23 1.31 -13.56 4.48
N LEU A 24 1.70 -13.30 5.75
CA LEU A 24 0.86 -13.56 6.93
C LEU A 24 -0.48 -12.81 6.85
N SER A 25 -0.47 -11.57 6.38
CA SER A 25 -1.69 -10.77 6.19
C SER A 25 -2.62 -11.37 5.14
N LEU A 26 -2.08 -11.78 3.99
CA LEU A 26 -2.87 -12.41 2.91
C LEU A 26 -3.46 -13.75 3.36
N VAL A 27 -2.68 -14.57 4.07
CA VAL A 27 -3.15 -15.82 4.66
C VAL A 27 -4.28 -15.56 5.66
N ASN A 28 -4.10 -14.58 6.55
CA ASN A 28 -5.14 -14.20 7.51
C ASN A 28 -6.43 -13.71 6.81
N ILE A 29 -6.30 -12.87 5.78
CA ILE A 29 -7.44 -12.44 4.96
C ILE A 29 -8.14 -13.62 4.32
N GLY A 30 -7.38 -14.63 3.85
CA GLY A 30 -7.95 -15.85 3.29
C GLY A 30 -8.81 -16.63 4.27
N PHE A 31 -8.34 -16.83 5.50
CA PHE A 31 -9.14 -17.46 6.55
C PHE A 31 -10.38 -16.66 6.90
N ILE A 32 -10.24 -15.34 7.07
CA ILE A 32 -11.35 -14.45 7.40
C ILE A 32 -12.40 -14.43 6.28
N ALA A 33 -11.98 -14.29 5.01
CA ALA A 33 -12.90 -14.23 3.88
C ALA A 33 -13.71 -15.52 3.73
N ARG A 34 -13.06 -16.68 3.86
CA ARG A 34 -13.73 -17.99 3.78
C ARG A 34 -14.69 -18.25 4.94
N TYR A 35 -14.37 -17.75 6.13
CA TYR A 35 -15.22 -17.91 7.30
C TYR A 35 -16.43 -17.00 7.27
N LEU A 36 -16.24 -15.73 6.88
CA LEU A 36 -17.28 -14.71 6.92
C LEU A 36 -18.14 -14.64 5.66
N GLY A 37 -17.71 -15.25 4.54
CA GLY A 37 -18.36 -15.11 3.24
C GLY A 37 -18.27 -13.71 2.68
N GLN A 38 -18.91 -13.47 1.54
CA GLN A 38 -18.83 -12.18 0.82
C GLN A 38 -19.35 -11.00 1.65
N GLU A 39 -20.51 -11.15 2.29
CA GLU A 39 -21.14 -10.08 3.07
C GLU A 39 -20.40 -9.76 4.36
N GLY A 40 -20.00 -10.81 5.11
CA GLY A 40 -19.23 -10.63 6.34
C GLY A 40 -17.84 -10.05 6.09
N PHE A 41 -17.16 -10.52 5.03
CA PHE A 41 -15.89 -9.95 4.62
C PHE A 41 -16.05 -8.53 4.04
N GLY A 42 -17.17 -8.25 3.39
CA GLY A 42 -17.56 -6.91 2.97
C GLY A 42 -17.71 -5.96 4.16
N SER A 43 -18.42 -6.38 5.20
CA SER A 43 -18.56 -5.65 6.47
C SER A 43 -17.20 -5.40 7.14
N TYR A 44 -16.35 -6.42 7.22
CA TYR A 44 -14.99 -6.33 7.74
C TYR A 44 -14.15 -5.32 6.96
N SER A 45 -14.16 -5.40 5.64
CA SER A 45 -13.41 -4.50 4.76
C SER A 45 -13.91 -3.07 4.82
N LEU A 46 -15.24 -2.88 4.85
CA LEU A 46 -15.87 -1.56 4.98
C LEU A 46 -15.46 -0.85 6.27
N ILE A 47 -15.44 -1.55 7.40
CA ILE A 47 -14.98 -1.01 8.69
C ILE A 47 -13.54 -0.50 8.57
N LEU A 48 -12.65 -1.29 7.98
CA LEU A 48 -11.24 -0.89 7.80
C LEU A 48 -11.08 0.29 6.86
N VAL A 49 -11.80 0.29 5.75
CA VAL A 49 -11.77 1.39 4.77
C VAL A 49 -12.31 2.67 5.40
N PHE A 50 -13.45 2.60 6.08
CA PHE A 50 -14.05 3.75 6.74
C PHE A 50 -13.10 4.38 7.76
N LEU A 51 -12.53 3.60 8.66
CA LEU A 51 -11.58 4.09 9.66
C LEU A 51 -10.27 4.56 9.04
N SER A 52 -9.83 3.98 7.91
CA SER A 52 -8.63 4.43 7.23
C SER A 52 -8.71 5.87 6.74
N LEU A 53 -9.88 6.36 6.34
CA LEU A 53 -10.08 7.76 5.96
C LEU A 53 -9.76 8.73 7.11
N PHE A 54 -10.19 8.40 8.31
CA PHE A 54 -9.89 9.21 9.51
C PHE A 54 -8.43 9.07 9.95
N ASN A 55 -7.85 7.86 9.87
CA ASN A 55 -6.44 7.66 10.20
C ASN A 55 -5.49 8.46 9.31
N ILE A 56 -5.83 8.59 8.02
CA ILE A 56 -5.06 9.39 7.07
C ILE A 56 -5.08 10.88 7.42
N LEU A 57 -6.26 11.39 7.81
CA LEU A 57 -6.40 12.76 8.28
C LEU A 57 -5.58 13.02 9.55
N ALA A 58 -5.30 11.98 10.35
CA ALA A 58 -4.45 12.07 11.53
C ALA A 58 -2.94 11.97 11.19
N ASP A 59 -2.57 11.40 10.05
CA ASP A 59 -1.14 11.18 9.71
C ASP A 59 -0.41 12.49 9.41
N LEU A 60 -0.97 13.35 8.61
CA LEU A 60 -0.42 14.66 8.26
C LEU A 60 1.08 14.65 7.89
N GLY A 61 1.67 13.48 7.60
CA GLY A 61 3.12 13.34 7.36
C GLY A 61 3.99 13.50 8.63
N LEU A 62 3.39 13.38 9.83
CA LEU A 62 4.08 13.55 11.13
C LEU A 62 5.24 12.57 11.30
N TYR A 63 5.13 11.35 10.77
CA TYR A 63 6.23 10.40 10.74
C TYR A 63 7.48 10.94 10.04
N SER A 64 7.34 11.46 8.83
CA SER A 64 8.45 12.00 8.04
C SER A 64 9.05 13.24 8.70
N LEU A 65 8.19 14.09 9.26
CA LEU A 65 8.59 15.28 9.97
C LEU A 65 9.37 14.91 11.24
N MET A 66 8.87 13.98 12.05
CA MET A 66 9.56 13.51 13.25
C MET A 66 10.95 12.97 12.91
N THR A 67 11.06 12.13 11.89
CA THR A 67 12.34 11.56 11.46
C THR A 67 13.36 12.65 11.08
N ARG A 68 12.90 13.71 10.42
CA ARG A 68 13.72 14.86 10.05
C ARG A 68 14.17 15.64 11.27
N GLU A 69 13.24 16.02 12.16
CA GLU A 69 13.51 16.84 13.32
C GLU A 69 14.44 16.15 14.32
N ILE A 70 14.23 14.88 14.64
CA ILE A 70 15.10 14.13 15.55
C ILE A 70 16.50 13.87 14.96
N SER A 71 16.67 13.97 13.64
CA SER A 71 17.95 13.76 12.95
C SER A 71 18.77 15.05 12.83
N GLY A 72 18.21 16.20 13.23
CA GLY A 72 18.89 17.49 13.22
C GLY A 72 20.07 17.56 14.23
N PRO A 73 21.10 18.35 13.94
CA PRO A 73 22.20 18.56 14.88
C PRO A 73 21.72 19.27 16.16
N GLY A 74 22.03 18.70 17.31
CA GLY A 74 21.62 19.28 18.62
C GLY A 74 20.17 19.09 19.00
N ALA A 75 19.42 18.22 18.27
CA ALA A 75 18.01 17.96 18.52
C ALA A 75 17.76 17.34 19.92
N ASN A 76 16.80 17.87 20.67
CA ASN A 76 16.29 17.24 21.89
C ASN A 76 15.32 16.10 21.51
N GLU A 77 15.87 14.92 21.25
CA GLU A 77 15.12 13.76 20.74
C GLU A 77 13.95 13.38 21.63
N LYS A 78 14.11 13.45 22.95
CA LYS A 78 13.05 13.11 23.90
C LYS A 78 11.87 14.06 23.76
N GLU A 79 12.14 15.35 23.73
CA GLU A 79 11.12 16.39 23.67
C GLU A 79 10.36 16.36 22.34
N ILE A 80 11.11 16.32 21.22
CA ILE A 80 10.55 16.24 19.86
C ILE A 80 9.68 14.99 19.73
N THR A 81 10.21 13.81 20.08
CA THR A 81 9.48 12.55 19.94
C THR A 81 8.23 12.53 20.81
N SER A 82 8.34 12.98 22.08
CA SER A 82 7.21 12.98 23.00
C SER A 82 6.10 13.92 22.55
N ASN A 83 6.44 15.12 22.08
CA ASN A 83 5.45 16.09 21.58
C ASN A 83 4.77 15.60 20.29
N ILE A 84 5.53 15.11 19.30
CA ILE A 84 4.93 14.62 18.04
C ILE A 84 4.11 13.36 18.28
N PHE A 85 4.55 12.45 19.15
CA PHE A 85 3.79 11.28 19.53
C PHE A 85 2.46 11.67 20.20
N THR A 86 2.50 12.59 21.19
CA THR A 86 1.30 13.05 21.88
C THR A 86 0.36 13.78 20.94
N LEU A 87 0.88 14.69 20.11
CA LEU A 87 0.08 15.39 19.08
C LEU A 87 -0.65 14.39 18.17
N ARG A 88 0.06 13.37 17.67
CA ARG A 88 -0.51 12.33 16.81
C ARG A 88 -1.65 11.59 17.51
N VAL A 89 -1.42 11.15 18.75
CA VAL A 89 -2.41 10.42 19.53
C VAL A 89 -3.63 11.28 19.81
N VAL A 90 -3.46 12.56 20.18
CA VAL A 90 -4.57 13.49 20.45
C VAL A 90 -5.41 13.75 19.19
N ILE A 91 -4.76 14.08 18.05
CA ILE A 91 -5.49 14.29 16.78
C ILE A 91 -6.25 13.03 16.39
N LEU A 92 -5.59 11.87 16.50
CA LEU A 92 -6.21 10.60 16.15
C LEU A 92 -7.41 10.29 17.05
N LEU A 93 -7.31 10.48 18.36
CA LEU A 93 -8.43 10.26 19.28
C LEU A 93 -9.63 11.14 18.92
N ILE A 94 -9.42 12.42 18.63
CA ILE A 94 -10.48 13.33 18.19
C ILE A 94 -11.11 12.80 16.89
N LEU A 95 -10.31 12.44 15.89
CA LEU A 95 -10.81 11.96 14.61
C LEU A 95 -11.51 10.60 14.72
N LEU A 96 -11.05 9.69 15.60
CA LEU A 96 -11.71 8.42 15.84
C LEU A 96 -13.04 8.57 16.57
N VAL A 97 -13.16 9.51 17.51
CA VAL A 97 -14.45 9.88 18.11
C VAL A 97 -15.39 10.43 17.03
N LEU A 98 -14.91 11.31 16.16
CA LEU A 98 -15.70 11.79 15.03
C LEU A 98 -16.09 10.65 14.08
N ALA A 99 -15.23 9.67 13.84
CA ALA A 99 -15.55 8.48 13.03
C ALA A 99 -16.67 7.66 13.68
N ILE A 100 -16.62 7.44 15.01
CA ILE A 100 -17.67 6.74 15.77
C ILE A 100 -19.00 7.50 15.67
N ILE A 101 -18.99 8.81 15.75
CA ILE A 101 -20.20 9.62 15.60
C ILE A 101 -20.70 9.57 14.15
N ALA A 102 -19.79 9.74 13.18
CA ALA A 102 -20.14 9.80 11.76
C ALA A 102 -20.79 8.51 11.25
N ILE A 103 -20.33 7.32 11.70
CA ILE A 103 -20.87 6.04 11.21
C ILE A 103 -22.36 5.88 11.49
N TRP A 104 -22.89 6.52 12.52
CA TRP A 104 -24.31 6.43 12.86
C TRP A 104 -25.23 7.15 11.86
N PHE A 105 -24.69 8.10 11.09
CA PHE A 105 -25.43 8.78 10.02
C PHE A 105 -25.45 7.98 8.70
N PHE A 106 -24.65 6.92 8.60
CA PHE A 106 -24.66 6.07 7.42
C PHE A 106 -25.69 4.94 7.52
N PRO A 107 -26.31 4.52 6.41
CA PRO A 107 -27.34 3.48 6.39
C PRO A 107 -26.70 2.06 6.46
N TYR A 108 -25.78 1.85 7.39
CA TYR A 108 -25.11 0.57 7.55
C TYR A 108 -25.75 -0.30 8.63
N PRO A 109 -25.64 -1.63 8.52
CA PRO A 109 -26.07 -2.54 9.57
C PRO A 109 -25.41 -2.25 10.92
N VAL A 110 -26.14 -2.54 12.01
CA VAL A 110 -25.64 -2.31 13.38
C VAL A 110 -24.31 -3.04 13.62
N GLN A 111 -24.14 -4.23 13.02
CA GLN A 111 -22.90 -5.00 13.09
C GLN A 111 -21.68 -4.20 12.58
N VAL A 112 -21.81 -3.45 11.48
CA VAL A 112 -20.74 -2.58 10.96
C VAL A 112 -20.48 -1.41 11.92
N LYS A 113 -21.54 -0.79 12.47
CA LYS A 113 -21.41 0.34 13.40
C LYS A 113 -20.68 -0.05 14.68
N ILE A 114 -21.05 -1.19 15.29
CA ILE A 114 -20.35 -1.74 16.45
C ILE A 114 -18.92 -2.12 16.07
N GLY A 115 -18.71 -2.74 14.91
CA GLY A 115 -17.40 -3.09 14.39
C GLY A 115 -16.45 -1.90 14.26
N VAL A 116 -16.95 -0.73 13.84
CA VAL A 116 -16.17 0.52 13.80
C VAL A 116 -15.69 0.90 15.20
N VAL A 117 -16.56 0.81 16.22
CA VAL A 117 -16.17 1.11 17.60
C VAL A 117 -15.06 0.17 18.08
N ILE A 118 -15.18 -1.13 17.83
CA ILE A 118 -14.17 -2.13 18.24
C ILE A 118 -12.83 -1.86 17.53
N VAL A 119 -12.85 -1.70 16.20
CA VAL A 119 -11.63 -1.58 15.38
C VAL A 119 -10.94 -0.20 15.55
N THR A 120 -11.65 0.80 16.07
CA THR A 120 -11.05 2.08 16.46
C THR A 120 -9.81 1.89 17.34
N LEU A 121 -9.84 0.95 18.28
CA LEU A 121 -8.69 0.65 19.14
C LEU A 121 -7.52 0.05 18.36
N ALA A 122 -7.78 -0.78 17.35
CA ALA A 122 -6.73 -1.30 16.48
C ALA A 122 -6.05 -0.18 15.69
N ILE A 123 -6.84 0.74 15.13
CA ILE A 123 -6.30 1.89 14.38
C ILE A 123 -5.48 2.80 15.29
N LEU A 124 -5.90 3.01 16.54
CA LEU A 124 -5.12 3.77 17.53
C LEU A 124 -3.74 3.12 17.76
N PHE A 125 -3.68 1.83 18.00
CA PHE A 125 -2.42 1.12 18.20
C PHE A 125 -1.51 1.16 16.97
N LEU A 126 -2.03 0.90 15.77
CA LEU A 126 -1.25 0.92 14.53
C LEU A 126 -0.72 2.31 14.22
N SER A 127 -1.54 3.34 14.40
CA SER A 127 -1.17 4.72 14.11
C SER A 127 -0.13 5.26 15.11
N ALA A 128 -0.29 4.95 16.41
CA ALA A 128 0.69 5.28 17.42
C ALA A 128 2.03 4.56 17.16
N SER A 129 1.98 3.30 16.72
CA SER A 129 3.15 2.53 16.32
C SER A 129 3.90 3.15 15.13
N GLN A 130 3.17 3.72 14.17
CA GLN A 130 3.73 4.36 12.97
C GLN A 130 4.67 5.54 13.30
N VAL A 131 4.33 6.35 14.31
CA VAL A 131 5.20 7.45 14.74
C VAL A 131 6.54 6.93 15.26
N LEU A 132 6.52 5.83 16.03
CA LEU A 132 7.74 5.23 16.60
C LEU A 132 8.73 4.72 15.53
N MET A 133 8.26 4.47 14.30
CA MET A 133 9.12 4.07 13.18
C MET A 133 10.23 5.09 12.87
N GLY A 134 10.01 6.39 13.12
CA GLY A 134 11.02 7.43 12.94
C GLY A 134 12.25 7.24 13.84
N ILE A 135 12.04 6.76 15.07
CA ILE A 135 13.15 6.42 16.00
C ILE A 135 13.98 5.29 15.39
N PHE A 136 13.33 4.22 14.92
CA PHE A 136 14.03 3.08 14.32
C PHE A 136 14.79 3.46 13.04
N GLN A 137 14.26 4.39 12.25
CA GLN A 137 14.96 4.91 11.07
C GLN A 137 16.22 5.68 11.47
N LYS A 138 16.13 6.60 12.41
CA LYS A 138 17.29 7.38 12.89
C LYS A 138 18.40 6.48 13.39
N TYR A 139 18.08 5.48 14.21
CA TYR A 139 19.05 4.58 14.81
C TYR A 139 19.47 3.40 13.94
N LEU A 140 18.97 3.34 12.68
CA LEU A 140 19.17 2.20 11.76
C LEU A 140 18.81 0.86 12.41
N LYS A 141 17.65 0.82 13.07
CA LYS A 141 17.10 -0.33 13.80
C LYS A 141 15.71 -0.73 13.30
N THR A 142 15.47 -0.55 12.00
CA THR A 142 14.21 -0.93 11.34
C THR A 142 13.92 -2.44 11.42
N ASP A 143 14.95 -3.25 11.68
CA ASP A 143 14.85 -4.67 12.01
C ASP A 143 13.93 -4.93 13.21
N ARG A 144 13.95 -4.05 14.23
CA ARG A 144 13.10 -4.17 15.43
C ARG A 144 11.63 -3.93 15.11
N ALA A 145 11.34 -2.91 14.34
CA ALA A 145 9.98 -2.62 13.90
C ALA A 145 9.44 -3.74 13.00
N ALA A 146 10.27 -4.25 12.10
CA ALA A 146 9.91 -5.36 11.23
C ALA A 146 9.62 -6.64 12.03
N LEU A 147 10.42 -6.93 13.06
CA LEU A 147 10.19 -8.04 13.97
C LEU A 147 8.87 -7.89 14.73
N ALA A 148 8.58 -6.69 15.25
CA ALA A 148 7.33 -6.41 15.94
C ALA A 148 6.12 -6.61 15.02
N GLU A 149 6.22 -6.18 13.76
CA GLU A 149 5.17 -6.39 12.76
C GLU A 149 4.93 -7.86 12.47
N VAL A 150 5.98 -8.66 12.25
CA VAL A 150 5.86 -10.10 11.98
C VAL A 150 5.25 -10.83 13.18
N ILE A 151 5.72 -10.57 14.41
CA ILE A 151 5.17 -11.17 15.63
C ILE A 151 3.70 -10.82 15.80
N GLY A 152 3.33 -9.54 15.68
CA GLY A 152 1.97 -9.10 15.86
C GLY A 152 1.01 -9.67 14.80
N ARG A 153 1.46 -9.77 13.53
CA ARG A 153 0.66 -10.41 12.46
C ARG A 153 0.54 -11.92 12.64
N ALA A 154 1.60 -12.58 13.08
CA ALA A 154 1.54 -14.01 13.41
C ALA A 154 0.57 -14.27 14.59
N PHE A 155 0.61 -13.40 15.59
CA PHE A 155 -0.32 -13.48 16.73
C PHE A 155 -1.76 -13.22 16.30
N GLN A 156 -2.00 -12.21 15.47
CA GLN A 156 -3.31 -11.94 14.87
C GLN A 156 -3.82 -13.16 14.09
N LEU A 157 -2.99 -13.75 13.23
CA LEU A 157 -3.34 -14.95 12.45
C LEU A 157 -3.69 -16.11 13.35
N GLY A 158 -2.87 -16.40 14.38
CA GLY A 158 -3.11 -17.46 15.32
C GLY A 158 -4.44 -17.30 16.06
N LEU A 159 -4.75 -16.08 16.53
CA LEU A 159 -6.04 -15.77 17.15
C LEU A 159 -7.20 -15.87 16.16
N SER A 160 -7.04 -15.40 14.93
CA SER A 160 -8.08 -15.53 13.91
C SER A 160 -8.41 -17.00 13.64
N ILE A 161 -7.40 -17.86 13.47
CA ILE A 161 -7.59 -19.30 13.28
C ILE A 161 -8.28 -19.92 14.49
N LEU A 162 -7.85 -19.58 15.71
CA LEU A 162 -8.46 -20.08 16.96
C LEU A 162 -9.93 -19.67 17.06
N PHE A 163 -10.26 -18.41 16.78
CA PHE A 163 -11.63 -17.90 16.88
C PHE A 163 -12.53 -18.47 15.77
N ILE A 164 -11.99 -18.73 14.58
CA ILE A 164 -12.69 -19.45 13.51
C ILE A 164 -12.96 -20.90 13.93
N TYR A 165 -11.96 -21.59 14.51
CA TYR A 165 -12.10 -22.96 14.96
C TYR A 165 -13.16 -23.10 16.07
N LEU A 166 -13.25 -22.10 16.96
CA LEU A 166 -14.25 -22.05 18.04
C LEU A 166 -15.60 -21.47 17.61
N ASP A 167 -15.75 -21.09 16.33
CA ASP A 167 -16.95 -20.46 15.73
C ASP A 167 -17.49 -19.26 16.53
N LEU A 168 -16.59 -18.37 16.97
CA LEU A 168 -16.94 -17.22 17.82
C LEU A 168 -17.53 -16.03 17.05
N GLY A 169 -17.65 -16.13 15.73
CA GLY A 169 -18.34 -15.18 14.88
C GLY A 169 -17.54 -13.90 14.56
N PHE A 170 -18.23 -12.95 13.94
CA PHE A 170 -17.67 -11.75 13.34
C PHE A 170 -16.89 -10.86 14.32
N PHE A 171 -17.44 -10.60 15.50
CA PHE A 171 -16.80 -9.68 16.46
C PHE A 171 -15.50 -10.25 17.05
N ALA A 172 -15.39 -11.57 17.19
CA ALA A 172 -14.15 -12.20 17.62
C ALA A 172 -13.02 -11.98 16.59
N ILE A 173 -13.33 -12.05 15.29
CA ILE A 173 -12.36 -11.71 14.24
C ILE A 173 -11.87 -10.26 14.36
N LEU A 174 -12.75 -9.32 14.65
CA LEU A 174 -12.36 -7.92 14.91
C LEU A 174 -11.49 -7.79 16.17
N LEU A 175 -11.76 -8.56 17.22
CA LEU A 175 -10.92 -8.59 18.42
C LEU A 175 -9.53 -9.17 18.13
N ALA A 176 -9.42 -10.20 17.29
CA ALA A 176 -8.12 -10.72 16.86
C ALA A 176 -7.27 -9.63 16.17
N LEU A 177 -7.89 -8.80 15.35
CA LEU A 177 -7.23 -7.63 14.74
C LEU A 177 -6.76 -6.63 15.81
N VAL A 178 -7.61 -6.30 16.79
CA VAL A 178 -7.28 -5.37 17.89
C VAL A 178 -6.10 -5.89 18.70
N VAL A 179 -6.11 -7.17 19.09
CA VAL A 179 -5.03 -7.78 19.88
C VAL A 179 -3.73 -7.84 19.07
N GLY A 180 -3.79 -8.20 17.79
CA GLY A 180 -2.62 -8.18 16.90
C GLY A 180 -2.02 -6.79 16.74
N ALA A 181 -2.85 -5.77 16.54
CA ALA A 181 -2.43 -4.37 16.48
C ALA A 181 -1.82 -3.89 17.81
N GLY A 182 -2.43 -4.28 18.94
CA GLY A 182 -1.91 -4.02 20.28
C GLY A 182 -0.54 -4.65 20.49
N ALA A 183 -0.34 -5.89 20.07
CA ALA A 183 0.95 -6.57 20.16
C ALA A 183 2.04 -5.82 19.35
N ILE A 184 1.73 -5.38 18.13
CA ILE A 184 2.65 -4.56 17.32
C ILE A 184 3.02 -3.28 18.07
N PHE A 185 2.04 -2.57 18.61
CA PHE A 185 2.26 -1.31 19.33
C PHE A 185 3.12 -1.53 20.58
N VAL A 186 2.76 -2.49 21.41
CA VAL A 186 3.46 -2.80 22.66
C VAL A 186 4.93 -3.14 22.38
N LEU A 187 5.20 -4.02 21.41
CA LEU A 187 6.56 -4.37 21.04
C LEU A 187 7.33 -3.17 20.50
N ASN A 188 6.75 -2.38 19.58
CA ASN A 188 7.40 -1.19 19.06
C ASN A 188 7.67 -0.15 20.15
N PHE A 189 6.73 0.05 21.07
CA PHE A 189 6.91 0.98 22.18
C PHE A 189 8.06 0.54 23.12
N PHE A 190 8.13 -0.73 23.49
CA PHE A 190 9.21 -1.25 24.31
C PHE A 190 10.57 -1.19 23.59
N PHE A 191 10.61 -1.48 22.30
CA PHE A 191 11.84 -1.37 21.52
C PHE A 191 12.28 0.08 21.35
N ALA A 192 11.37 1.01 21.08
CA ALA A 192 11.66 2.43 20.88
C ALA A 192 12.19 3.10 22.15
N ARG A 193 11.62 2.78 23.33
CA ARG A 193 12.04 3.32 24.62
C ARG A 193 13.51 3.02 24.99
N LYS A 194 14.12 2.01 24.37
CA LYS A 194 15.54 1.70 24.55
C LYS A 194 16.47 2.72 23.90
N TYR A 195 15.96 3.50 22.95
CA TYR A 195 16.71 4.50 22.20
C TYR A 195 16.33 5.92 22.63
N VAL A 196 15.04 6.20 22.70
CA VAL A 196 14.51 7.50 23.11
C VAL A 196 13.37 7.27 24.12
N PRO A 197 13.43 7.90 25.32
CA PRO A 197 12.31 7.85 26.25
C PRO A 197 11.09 8.55 25.64
N VAL A 198 10.01 7.81 25.41
CA VAL A 198 8.75 8.35 24.90
C VAL A 198 7.81 8.58 26.10
N THR A 199 7.44 9.82 26.32
CA THR A 199 6.51 10.25 27.37
C THR A 199 5.43 11.14 26.75
N LEU A 200 4.34 11.37 27.45
CA LEU A 200 3.36 12.36 27.00
C LEU A 200 3.93 13.78 27.27
N ALA A 201 3.86 14.65 26.27
CA ALA A 201 4.27 16.04 26.35
C ALA A 201 3.28 16.95 25.62
N PHE A 202 2.94 18.08 26.21
CA PHE A 202 1.89 18.99 25.75
C PHE A 202 2.46 20.40 25.56
N ASP A 203 3.25 20.59 24.50
CA ASP A 203 3.71 21.90 24.06
C ASP A 203 2.87 22.39 22.87
N PHE A 204 1.84 23.18 23.16
CA PHE A 204 0.92 23.70 22.14
C PHE A 204 1.59 24.66 21.16
N SER A 205 2.66 25.37 21.58
CA SER A 205 3.42 26.26 20.70
C SER A 205 4.17 25.44 19.65
N TYR A 206 4.88 24.43 20.08
CA TYR A 206 5.57 23.49 19.22
C TYR A 206 4.58 22.72 18.29
N TRP A 207 3.43 22.30 18.81
CA TRP A 207 2.39 21.63 18.00
C TRP A 207 1.91 22.50 16.86
N LYS A 208 1.71 23.81 17.08
CA LYS A 208 1.30 24.74 16.03
C LYS A 208 2.35 24.85 14.91
N GLU A 209 3.63 24.86 15.25
CA GLU A 209 4.73 24.85 14.26
C GLU A 209 4.79 23.56 13.48
N VAL A 210 4.69 22.42 14.17
CA VAL A 210 4.65 21.08 13.58
C VAL A 210 3.50 20.97 12.58
N LEU A 211 2.28 21.37 12.94
CA LEU A 211 1.12 21.34 12.07
C LEU A 211 1.29 22.24 10.84
N LYS A 212 1.87 23.43 11.00
CA LYS A 212 2.15 24.34 9.88
C LYS A 212 3.12 23.72 8.87
N MET A 213 4.14 23.00 9.37
CA MET A 213 5.12 22.31 8.52
C MET A 213 4.53 21.05 7.86
N ALA A 214 3.64 20.35 8.55
CA ALA A 214 3.02 19.10 8.09
C ALA A 214 1.91 19.31 7.03
N THR A 215 1.15 20.39 7.12
CA THR A 215 -0.03 20.66 6.27
C THR A 215 0.21 20.50 4.76
N PRO A 216 1.29 21.05 4.15
CA PRO A 216 1.51 20.91 2.71
C PRO A 216 1.73 19.45 2.26
N ILE A 217 2.33 18.63 3.12
CA ILE A 217 2.57 17.21 2.85
C ILE A 217 1.26 16.44 2.99
N ALA A 218 0.49 16.76 4.04
CA ALA A 218 -0.79 16.14 4.33
C ALA A 218 -1.78 16.23 3.19
N ILE A 219 -1.90 17.40 2.56
CA ILE A 219 -2.86 17.64 1.48
C ILE A 219 -2.68 16.64 0.31
N SER A 220 -1.45 16.42 -0.15
CA SER A 220 -1.17 15.47 -1.22
C SER A 220 -1.48 14.03 -0.83
N LEU A 221 -1.15 13.64 0.41
CA LEU A 221 -1.45 12.31 0.94
C LEU A 221 -2.97 12.07 1.04
N VAL A 222 -3.71 13.05 1.52
CA VAL A 222 -5.18 12.97 1.63
C VAL A 222 -5.82 12.76 0.26
N PHE A 223 -5.44 13.53 -0.76
CA PHE A 223 -5.99 13.35 -2.11
C PHE A 223 -5.72 11.96 -2.68
N THR A 224 -4.49 11.48 -2.53
CA THR A 224 -4.11 10.13 -3.00
C THR A 224 -4.93 9.05 -2.30
N LEU A 225 -5.07 9.15 -0.99
CA LEU A 225 -5.70 8.10 -0.21
C LEU A 225 -7.24 8.12 -0.31
N ILE A 226 -7.84 9.28 -0.55
CA ILE A 226 -9.27 9.36 -0.85
C ILE A 226 -9.56 8.57 -2.13
N TYR A 227 -8.86 8.82 -3.24
CA TYR A 227 -9.17 8.11 -4.47
C TYR A 227 -8.83 6.61 -4.40
N PHE A 228 -7.91 6.18 -3.54
CA PHE A 228 -7.64 4.76 -3.32
C PHE A 228 -8.69 4.03 -2.47
N LYS A 229 -9.51 4.75 -1.70
CA LYS A 229 -10.42 4.13 -0.72
C LYS A 229 -11.89 4.48 -0.92
N ILE A 230 -12.20 5.55 -1.63
CA ILE A 230 -13.57 6.05 -1.80
C ILE A 230 -14.45 5.06 -2.59
N ASP A 231 -13.85 4.26 -3.48
CA ASP A 231 -14.54 3.23 -4.27
C ASP A 231 -15.34 2.28 -3.38
N SER A 232 -14.71 1.78 -2.30
CA SER A 232 -15.37 0.87 -1.35
C SER A 232 -16.50 1.55 -0.57
N ILE A 233 -16.35 2.83 -0.25
CA ILE A 233 -17.43 3.60 0.40
C ILE A 233 -18.61 3.75 -0.58
N PHE A 234 -18.37 4.15 -1.83
CA PHE A 234 -19.44 4.32 -2.81
C PHE A 234 -20.12 2.98 -3.16
N LEU A 235 -19.36 1.88 -3.22
CA LEU A 235 -19.93 0.54 -3.37
C LEU A 235 -20.86 0.16 -2.24
N SER A 236 -20.55 0.54 -1.00
CA SER A 236 -21.33 0.19 0.18
C SER A 236 -22.65 0.96 0.30
N LEU A 237 -22.79 2.06 -0.43
CA LEU A 237 -23.97 2.93 -0.36
C LEU A 237 -25.00 2.51 -1.41
N GLY A 238 -26.08 1.85 -0.99
CA GLY A 238 -27.11 1.33 -1.89
C GLY A 238 -27.79 2.41 -2.76
N PHE A 239 -27.84 3.66 -2.30
CA PHE A 239 -28.37 4.76 -3.09
C PHE A 239 -27.41 5.20 -4.23
N ILE A 240 -26.10 4.88 -4.12
CA ILE A 240 -25.12 5.04 -5.19
C ILE A 240 -25.05 3.75 -6.00
N ASN A 241 -24.81 2.60 -5.34
CA ASN A 241 -24.68 1.28 -5.99
C ASN A 241 -26.07 0.67 -6.27
N ARG A 242 -26.81 1.26 -7.20
CA ARG A 242 -28.19 0.87 -7.53
C ARG A 242 -28.30 -0.43 -8.29
N SER A 243 -27.22 -0.90 -8.90
CA SER A 243 -27.18 -2.17 -9.65
C SER A 243 -26.98 -3.38 -8.75
N SER A 244 -26.70 -3.18 -7.46
CA SER A 244 -26.42 -4.24 -6.51
C SER A 244 -27.66 -4.67 -5.72
N GLY A 245 -27.83 -5.98 -5.59
CA GLY A 245 -28.80 -6.55 -4.63
C GLY A 245 -28.29 -6.54 -3.18
N ASN A 246 -26.98 -6.55 -2.97
CA ASN A 246 -26.33 -6.46 -1.65
C ASN A 246 -25.03 -5.64 -1.73
N PRO A 247 -25.09 -4.31 -1.50
CA PRO A 247 -23.94 -3.41 -1.59
C PRO A 247 -22.77 -3.80 -0.69
N ILE A 248 -23.03 -4.39 0.47
CA ILE A 248 -21.97 -4.85 1.40
C ILE A 248 -21.21 -6.06 0.82
N SER A 249 -21.91 -6.99 0.20
CA SER A 249 -21.30 -8.12 -0.49
C SER A 249 -20.41 -7.64 -1.64
N ASP A 250 -20.84 -6.63 -2.40
CA ASP A 250 -20.05 -6.03 -3.48
C ASP A 250 -18.74 -5.41 -2.97
N VAL A 251 -18.75 -4.80 -1.79
CA VAL A 251 -17.53 -4.36 -1.11
C VAL A 251 -16.59 -5.55 -0.83
N GLY A 252 -17.12 -6.69 -0.40
CA GLY A 252 -16.36 -7.90 -0.18
C GLY A 252 -15.72 -8.43 -1.46
N ILE A 253 -16.52 -8.52 -2.53
CA ILE A 253 -16.08 -8.96 -3.86
C ILE A 253 -14.96 -8.05 -4.40
N TYR A 254 -15.12 -6.74 -4.30
CA TYR A 254 -14.12 -5.78 -4.73
C TYR A 254 -12.84 -5.86 -3.90
N ASN A 255 -12.97 -5.87 -2.56
CA ASN A 255 -11.83 -5.78 -1.68
C ASN A 255 -10.95 -7.05 -1.66
N ILE A 256 -11.47 -8.25 -1.94
CA ILE A 256 -10.62 -9.45 -2.05
C ILE A 256 -9.62 -9.31 -3.21
N ALA A 257 -10.06 -8.79 -4.35
CA ALA A 257 -9.19 -8.49 -5.49
C ALA A 257 -8.24 -7.31 -5.18
N TYR A 258 -8.76 -6.27 -4.49
CA TYR A 258 -7.99 -5.10 -4.12
C TYR A 258 -6.86 -5.43 -3.13
N LYS A 259 -7.03 -6.44 -2.26
CA LYS A 259 -5.95 -6.91 -1.37
C LYS A 259 -4.77 -7.52 -2.12
N VAL A 260 -5.02 -8.16 -3.27
CA VAL A 260 -3.93 -8.62 -4.15
C VAL A 260 -3.18 -7.41 -4.71
N LEU A 261 -3.89 -6.39 -5.19
CA LEU A 261 -3.30 -5.14 -5.66
C LEU A 261 -2.43 -4.51 -4.56
N GLU A 262 -2.96 -4.31 -3.33
CA GLU A 262 -2.22 -3.74 -2.20
C GLU A 262 -0.93 -4.52 -1.89
N GLY A 263 -0.97 -5.85 -1.98
CA GLY A 263 0.22 -6.69 -1.77
C GLY A 263 1.29 -6.50 -2.83
N VAL A 264 0.89 -6.39 -4.10
CA VAL A 264 1.81 -6.31 -5.25
C VAL A 264 2.45 -4.91 -5.38
N ILE A 265 1.68 -3.83 -5.16
CA ILE A 265 2.18 -2.45 -5.31
C ILE A 265 3.22 -2.06 -4.25
N PHE A 266 3.36 -2.84 -3.20
CA PHE A 266 4.43 -2.65 -2.22
C PHE A 266 5.83 -2.72 -2.87
N PHE A 267 6.01 -3.63 -3.83
CA PHE A 267 7.31 -3.84 -4.49
C PHE A 267 7.84 -2.58 -5.20
N PRO A 268 7.11 -1.94 -6.15
CA PRO A 268 7.61 -0.74 -6.82
C PRO A 268 7.82 0.42 -5.86
N ALA A 269 6.97 0.59 -4.84
CA ALA A 269 7.14 1.63 -3.83
C ALA A 269 8.45 1.46 -3.04
N MET A 270 8.75 0.24 -2.61
CA MET A 270 9.99 -0.08 -1.91
C MET A 270 11.21 0.13 -2.84
N PHE A 271 11.18 -0.44 -4.04
CA PHE A 271 12.29 -0.38 -4.98
C PHE A 271 12.64 1.05 -5.38
N VAL A 272 11.65 1.85 -5.76
CA VAL A 272 11.85 3.26 -6.15
C VAL A 272 12.26 4.11 -4.94
N GLY A 273 11.73 3.79 -3.74
CA GLY A 273 12.15 4.43 -2.49
C GLY A 273 13.65 4.29 -2.22
N LEU A 274 14.26 3.15 -2.54
CA LEU A 274 15.71 2.93 -2.44
C LEU A 274 16.51 3.75 -3.47
N ILE A 275 15.92 4.04 -4.63
CA ILE A 275 16.55 4.84 -5.70
C ILE A 275 16.38 6.35 -5.47
N MET A 276 15.39 6.76 -4.69
CA MET A 276 15.06 8.17 -4.44
C MET A 276 16.27 9.05 -4.03
N PRO A 277 17.18 8.63 -3.11
CA PRO A 277 18.34 9.44 -2.74
C PRO A 277 19.27 9.72 -3.93
N LEU A 278 19.44 8.74 -4.83
CA LEU A 278 20.25 8.89 -6.04
C LEU A 278 19.59 9.86 -7.02
N LEU A 279 18.30 9.73 -7.27
CA LEU A 279 17.53 10.65 -8.09
C LEU A 279 17.60 12.08 -7.54
N SER A 280 17.42 12.27 -6.23
CA SER A 280 17.49 13.57 -5.57
C SER A 280 18.88 14.19 -5.67
N LYS A 281 19.95 13.39 -5.51
CA LYS A 281 21.33 13.87 -5.65
C LYS A 281 21.59 14.42 -7.04
N PHE A 282 21.21 13.69 -8.09
CA PHE A 282 21.52 14.08 -9.47
C PHE A 282 20.49 15.01 -10.12
N ALA A 283 19.34 15.25 -9.49
CA ALA A 283 18.29 16.13 -10.02
C ALA A 283 18.76 17.54 -10.38
N PHE A 284 19.72 18.07 -9.61
CA PHE A 284 20.23 19.45 -9.76
C PHE A 284 21.71 19.53 -10.18
N TRP A 285 22.50 18.50 -9.96
CA TRP A 285 23.94 18.52 -10.18
C TRP A 285 24.36 17.90 -11.51
N ASP A 286 23.66 16.84 -11.95
CA ASP A 286 23.99 16.12 -13.19
C ASP A 286 22.72 15.51 -13.80
N ARG A 287 22.10 16.28 -14.68
CA ARG A 287 20.85 15.86 -15.34
C ARG A 287 21.02 14.62 -16.21
N ASP A 288 22.19 14.38 -16.77
CA ASP A 288 22.42 13.21 -17.62
C ASP A 288 22.55 11.94 -16.79
N GLN A 289 23.17 12.02 -15.60
CA GLN A 289 23.14 10.91 -14.64
C GLN A 289 21.72 10.67 -14.11
N PHE A 290 20.95 11.74 -13.83
CA PHE A 290 19.54 11.60 -13.47
C PHE A 290 18.76 10.80 -14.53
N LYS A 291 18.88 11.20 -15.82
CA LYS A 291 18.20 10.51 -16.94
C LYS A 291 18.62 9.04 -17.05
N LYS A 292 19.92 8.75 -16.88
CA LYS A 292 20.44 7.35 -16.91
C LYS A 292 19.87 6.50 -15.78
N ILE A 293 19.87 7.02 -14.54
CA ILE A 293 19.31 6.32 -13.38
C ILE A 293 17.80 6.12 -13.56
N PHE A 294 17.10 7.18 -13.97
CA PHE A 294 15.66 7.15 -14.23
C PHE A 294 15.32 6.08 -15.28
N GLN A 295 16.02 6.07 -16.43
CA GLN A 295 15.81 5.10 -17.50
C GLN A 295 16.06 3.64 -17.03
N LYS A 296 17.16 3.39 -16.32
CA LYS A 296 17.46 2.06 -15.78
C LYS A 296 16.40 1.58 -14.79
N THR A 297 15.93 2.49 -13.93
CA THR A 297 14.86 2.17 -12.97
C THR A 297 13.55 1.85 -13.70
N LEU A 298 13.21 2.63 -14.74
CA LEU A 298 12.04 2.39 -15.58
C LEU A 298 12.13 1.02 -16.27
N ASP A 299 13.28 0.67 -16.83
CA ASP A 299 13.50 -0.61 -17.51
C ASP A 299 13.30 -1.80 -16.54
N VAL A 300 13.84 -1.70 -15.32
CA VAL A 300 13.64 -2.73 -14.28
C VAL A 300 12.16 -2.86 -13.89
N LEU A 301 11.48 -1.73 -13.69
CA LEU A 301 10.05 -1.74 -13.36
C LEU A 301 9.22 -2.39 -14.47
N ILE A 302 9.51 -2.10 -15.75
CA ILE A 302 8.82 -2.71 -16.90
C ILE A 302 9.08 -4.21 -16.95
N ILE A 303 10.32 -4.67 -16.74
CA ILE A 303 10.68 -6.08 -16.71
C ILE A 303 9.88 -6.86 -15.66
N ILE A 304 9.62 -6.26 -14.50
CA ILE A 304 8.87 -6.92 -13.41
C ILE A 304 7.36 -6.75 -13.59
N MET A 305 6.91 -5.58 -14.03
CA MET A 305 5.50 -5.26 -14.23
C MET A 305 4.82 -6.18 -15.26
N VAL A 306 5.48 -6.43 -16.40
CA VAL A 306 4.86 -7.17 -17.51
C VAL A 306 4.44 -8.59 -17.12
N PRO A 307 5.32 -9.44 -16.54
CA PRO A 307 4.91 -10.78 -16.12
C PRO A 307 3.86 -10.75 -15.01
N LEU A 308 3.89 -9.75 -14.11
CA LEU A 308 2.89 -9.60 -13.07
C LEU A 308 1.51 -9.30 -13.66
N VAL A 309 1.41 -8.35 -14.58
CA VAL A 309 0.13 -8.01 -15.22
C VAL A 309 -0.41 -9.21 -16.00
N ILE A 310 0.40 -9.85 -16.84
CA ILE A 310 -0.03 -11.04 -17.62
C ILE A 310 -0.39 -12.20 -16.70
N GLY A 311 0.41 -12.46 -15.66
CA GLY A 311 0.15 -13.50 -14.67
C GLY A 311 -1.16 -13.27 -13.92
N LEU A 312 -1.42 -12.04 -13.45
CA LEU A 312 -2.65 -11.69 -12.75
C LEU A 312 -3.88 -11.77 -13.68
N LEU A 313 -3.74 -11.40 -14.94
CA LEU A 313 -4.82 -11.54 -15.93
C LEU A 313 -5.23 -13.00 -16.12
N LEU A 314 -4.26 -13.90 -16.28
CA LEU A 314 -4.53 -15.30 -16.58
C LEU A 314 -4.83 -16.13 -15.33
N LEU A 315 -4.21 -15.81 -14.21
CA LEU A 315 -4.37 -16.55 -12.95
C LEU A 315 -5.35 -15.87 -11.98
N SER A 316 -6.13 -14.87 -12.42
CA SER A 316 -7.08 -14.15 -11.55
C SER A 316 -8.03 -15.09 -10.81
N LEU A 317 -8.66 -16.03 -11.50
CA LEU A 317 -9.60 -16.98 -10.91
C LEU A 317 -8.92 -17.91 -9.87
N PRO A 318 -7.81 -18.63 -10.19
CA PRO A 318 -7.15 -19.44 -9.19
C PRO A 318 -6.58 -18.62 -8.01
N ILE A 319 -6.11 -17.38 -8.23
CA ILE A 319 -5.64 -16.51 -7.15
C ILE A 319 -6.78 -16.14 -6.20
N VAL A 320 -7.90 -15.68 -6.74
CA VAL A 320 -9.06 -15.29 -5.94
C VAL A 320 -9.62 -16.50 -5.18
N ASN A 321 -9.70 -17.66 -5.83
CA ASN A 321 -10.13 -18.90 -5.19
C ASN A 321 -9.15 -19.39 -4.11
N LEU A 322 -7.85 -19.19 -4.33
CA LEU A 322 -6.84 -19.51 -3.32
C LEU A 322 -6.99 -18.62 -2.06
N ILE A 323 -7.33 -17.35 -2.22
CA ILE A 323 -7.49 -16.41 -1.11
C ILE A 323 -8.90 -16.56 -0.49
N GLY A 324 -9.94 -16.25 -1.23
CA GLY A 324 -11.31 -16.12 -0.72
C GLY A 324 -12.15 -17.40 -0.78
N GLY A 325 -11.68 -18.45 -1.47
CA GLY A 325 -12.48 -19.64 -1.76
C GLY A 325 -13.38 -19.46 -2.99
N LYS A 326 -14.10 -20.53 -3.35
CA LYS A 326 -14.95 -20.56 -4.54
C LYS A 326 -16.08 -19.51 -4.56
N GLU A 327 -16.54 -19.11 -3.38
CA GLU A 327 -17.56 -18.07 -3.23
C GLU A 327 -17.11 -16.73 -3.84
N PHE A 328 -15.82 -16.42 -3.75
CA PHE A 328 -15.26 -15.19 -4.32
C PHE A 328 -14.83 -15.30 -5.79
N SER A 329 -15.18 -16.38 -6.51
CA SER A 329 -14.84 -16.53 -7.93
C SER A 329 -15.32 -15.35 -8.79
N VAL A 330 -16.41 -14.70 -8.39
CA VAL A 330 -16.97 -13.47 -9.02
C VAL A 330 -16.03 -12.26 -8.93
N SER A 331 -15.01 -12.31 -8.07
CA SER A 331 -13.97 -11.26 -7.96
C SER A 331 -12.86 -11.41 -9.00
N ALA A 332 -12.82 -12.52 -9.75
CA ALA A 332 -11.77 -12.73 -10.76
C ALA A 332 -11.76 -11.66 -11.86
N PRO A 333 -12.91 -11.26 -12.47
CA PRO A 333 -12.94 -10.14 -13.41
C PRO A 333 -12.47 -8.81 -12.81
N VAL A 334 -12.75 -8.58 -11.50
CA VAL A 334 -12.26 -7.38 -10.78
C VAL A 334 -10.74 -7.39 -10.74
N LEU A 335 -10.12 -8.52 -10.40
CA LEU A 335 -8.66 -8.66 -10.36
C LEU A 335 -8.05 -8.51 -11.76
N GLN A 336 -8.70 -9.03 -12.80
CA GLN A 336 -8.27 -8.85 -14.19
C GLN A 336 -8.20 -7.36 -14.56
N ILE A 337 -9.24 -6.60 -14.24
CA ILE A 337 -9.27 -5.16 -14.50
C ILE A 337 -8.19 -4.45 -13.65
N LEU A 338 -8.12 -4.72 -12.36
CA LEU A 338 -7.15 -4.11 -11.45
C LEU A 338 -5.69 -4.44 -11.80
N SER A 339 -5.42 -5.53 -12.55
CA SER A 339 -4.06 -5.84 -13.02
C SER A 339 -3.49 -4.74 -13.92
N PHE A 340 -4.31 -4.05 -14.70
CA PHE A 340 -3.90 -2.88 -15.46
C PHE A 340 -3.57 -1.68 -14.56
N ALA A 341 -4.35 -1.48 -13.49
CA ALA A 341 -4.03 -0.46 -12.48
C ALA A 341 -2.67 -0.73 -11.83
N ILE A 342 -2.35 -2.00 -11.51
CA ILE A 342 -1.03 -2.39 -10.99
C ILE A 342 0.08 -1.96 -11.96
N GLY A 343 -0.07 -2.22 -13.25
CA GLY A 343 0.89 -1.79 -14.27
C GLY A 343 1.12 -0.28 -14.27
N LEU A 344 0.05 0.49 -14.20
CA LEU A 344 0.11 1.96 -14.15
C LEU A 344 0.75 2.46 -12.86
N ILE A 345 0.42 1.85 -11.70
CA ILE A 345 1.00 2.19 -10.40
C ILE A 345 2.51 1.90 -10.36
N PHE A 346 2.98 0.82 -11.02
CA PHE A 346 4.42 0.56 -11.15
C PHE A 346 5.15 1.73 -11.79
N LEU A 347 4.61 2.25 -12.88
CA LEU A 347 5.15 3.43 -13.55
C LEU A 347 4.97 4.69 -12.68
N GLY A 348 3.77 4.90 -12.17
CA GLY A 348 3.41 6.04 -11.33
C GLY A 348 4.32 6.23 -10.12
N ASN A 349 4.79 5.15 -9.49
CA ASN A 349 5.74 5.23 -8.38
C ASN A 349 7.06 5.92 -8.77
N LEU A 350 7.66 5.57 -9.93
CA LEU A 350 8.90 6.20 -10.39
C LEU A 350 8.69 7.68 -10.71
N PHE A 351 7.63 7.99 -11.45
CA PHE A 351 7.33 9.38 -11.81
C PHE A 351 6.97 10.20 -10.57
N GLY A 352 6.21 9.67 -9.63
CA GLY A 352 5.84 10.31 -8.38
C GLY A 352 7.05 10.65 -7.50
N VAL A 353 7.96 9.70 -7.31
CA VAL A 353 9.22 9.93 -6.56
C VAL A 353 10.10 10.95 -7.30
N SER A 354 10.12 10.93 -8.63
CA SER A 354 10.88 11.92 -9.43
C SER A 354 10.32 13.34 -9.31
N ILE A 355 9.00 13.51 -9.14
CA ILE A 355 8.36 14.80 -8.84
C ILE A 355 8.91 15.37 -7.52
N ILE A 356 9.09 14.51 -6.52
CA ILE A 356 9.66 14.89 -5.22
C ILE A 356 11.14 15.27 -5.40
N ALA A 357 11.92 14.43 -6.06
CA ALA A 357 13.35 14.66 -6.31
C ALA A 357 13.63 15.96 -7.06
N LEU A 358 12.72 16.37 -7.95
CA LEU A 358 12.82 17.61 -8.75
C LEU A 358 12.16 18.84 -8.07
N ASN A 359 11.73 18.75 -6.79
CA ASN A 359 11.03 19.80 -6.04
C ASN A 359 9.75 20.32 -6.72
N LYS A 360 9.00 19.42 -7.40
CA LYS A 360 7.74 19.75 -8.10
C LYS A 360 6.49 19.30 -7.33
N GLN A 361 6.60 19.09 -6.01
CA GLN A 361 5.51 18.53 -5.16
C GLN A 361 4.22 19.37 -5.24
N LYS A 362 4.33 20.71 -5.39
CA LYS A 362 3.15 21.58 -5.54
C LYS A 362 2.32 21.23 -6.77
N ILE A 363 2.99 20.96 -7.90
CA ILE A 363 2.31 20.56 -9.15
C ILE A 363 1.81 19.11 -8.99
N GLY A 364 2.61 18.24 -8.37
CA GLY A 364 2.20 16.88 -8.02
C GLY A 364 0.89 16.83 -7.22
N ALA A 365 0.72 17.73 -6.25
CA ALA A 365 -0.52 17.83 -5.47
C ALA A 365 -1.75 18.15 -6.35
N TRP A 366 -1.62 19.01 -7.36
CA TRP A 366 -2.68 19.29 -8.33
C TRP A 366 -3.01 18.08 -9.21
N ILE A 367 -2.00 17.28 -9.58
CA ILE A 367 -2.22 16.02 -10.31
C ILE A 367 -3.04 15.06 -9.45
N TYR A 368 -2.68 14.87 -8.18
CA TYR A 368 -3.44 14.00 -7.27
C TYR A 368 -4.85 14.53 -7.00
N LEU A 369 -5.02 15.85 -6.87
CA LEU A 369 -6.34 16.46 -6.77
C LEU A 369 -7.20 16.17 -8.01
N SER A 370 -6.62 16.34 -9.21
CA SER A 370 -7.34 16.02 -10.46
C SER A 370 -7.74 14.55 -10.54
N GLY A 371 -6.84 13.64 -10.10
CA GLY A 371 -7.12 12.21 -9.97
C GLY A 371 -8.26 11.93 -9.01
N MET A 372 -8.26 12.55 -7.83
CA MET A 372 -9.33 12.42 -6.84
C MET A 372 -10.68 12.88 -7.39
N ILE A 373 -10.74 14.06 -8.00
CA ILE A 373 -11.98 14.59 -8.58
C ILE A 373 -12.48 13.67 -9.70
N PHE A 374 -11.58 13.27 -10.60
CA PHE A 374 -11.91 12.34 -11.68
C PHE A 374 -12.43 11.01 -11.15
N ASN A 375 -11.78 10.42 -10.14
CA ASN A 375 -12.20 9.17 -9.50
C ASN A 375 -13.62 9.31 -8.89
N ILE A 376 -13.87 10.37 -8.13
CA ILE A 376 -15.19 10.62 -7.52
C ILE A 376 -16.28 10.72 -8.61
N VAL A 377 -16.05 11.54 -9.64
CA VAL A 377 -17.03 11.76 -10.71
C VAL A 377 -17.29 10.47 -11.48
N THR A 378 -16.24 9.75 -11.86
CA THR A 378 -16.40 8.50 -12.63
C THR A 378 -17.04 7.39 -11.79
N ASN A 379 -16.73 7.28 -10.49
CA ASN A 379 -17.43 6.36 -9.59
C ASN A 379 -18.93 6.63 -9.48
N LEU A 380 -19.33 7.90 -9.38
CA LEU A 380 -20.75 8.29 -9.35
C LEU A 380 -21.49 7.95 -10.66
N ILE A 381 -20.76 7.78 -11.77
CA ILE A 381 -21.34 7.42 -13.07
C ILE A 381 -21.33 5.89 -13.27
N PHE A 382 -20.21 5.22 -12.94
CA PHE A 382 -20.01 3.82 -13.28
C PHE A 382 -20.49 2.83 -12.21
N ILE A 383 -20.36 3.13 -10.91
CA ILE A 383 -20.86 2.26 -9.84
C ILE A 383 -22.36 2.04 -9.92
N PRO A 384 -23.23 3.05 -10.19
CA PRO A 384 -24.66 2.83 -10.32
C PRO A 384 -25.05 1.84 -11.40
N LYS A 385 -24.20 1.66 -12.42
CA LYS A 385 -24.47 0.82 -13.59
C LYS A 385 -23.78 -0.54 -13.53
N TYR A 386 -22.57 -0.59 -12.98
CA TYR A 386 -21.68 -1.75 -13.11
C TYR A 386 -21.11 -2.22 -11.76
N SER A 387 -21.56 -1.66 -10.63
CA SER A 387 -21.13 -2.00 -9.27
C SER A 387 -19.60 -2.13 -9.15
N TYR A 388 -19.09 -3.24 -8.60
CA TYR A 388 -17.67 -3.50 -8.38
C TYR A 388 -16.81 -3.50 -9.65
N ILE A 389 -17.40 -3.87 -10.81
CA ILE A 389 -16.72 -3.74 -12.11
C ILE A 389 -16.53 -2.27 -12.48
N GLY A 390 -17.55 -1.44 -12.21
CA GLY A 390 -17.47 0.01 -12.39
C GLY A 390 -16.38 0.63 -11.53
N ALA A 391 -16.31 0.26 -10.26
CA ALA A 391 -15.27 0.70 -9.33
C ALA A 391 -13.85 0.32 -9.82
N ALA A 392 -13.64 -0.95 -10.22
CA ALA A 392 -12.37 -1.40 -10.75
C ALA A 392 -11.95 -0.66 -12.03
N SER A 393 -12.90 -0.43 -12.94
CA SER A 393 -12.66 0.33 -14.19
C SER A 393 -12.30 1.79 -13.90
N THR A 394 -12.98 2.40 -12.93
CA THR A 394 -12.68 3.77 -12.47
C THR A 394 -11.28 3.86 -11.87
N THR A 395 -10.87 2.88 -11.06
CA THR A 395 -9.51 2.83 -10.50
C THR A 395 -8.47 2.81 -11.64
N VAL A 396 -8.64 1.96 -12.67
CA VAL A 396 -7.73 1.92 -13.83
C VAL A 396 -7.70 3.25 -14.58
N ALA A 397 -8.87 3.83 -14.85
CA ALA A 397 -8.96 5.11 -15.56
C ALA A 397 -8.31 6.26 -14.77
N THR A 398 -8.46 6.27 -13.44
CA THR A 398 -7.83 7.26 -12.56
C THR A 398 -6.31 7.11 -12.55
N GLU A 399 -5.80 5.87 -12.40
CA GLU A 399 -4.36 5.61 -12.43
C GLU A 399 -3.75 5.96 -13.80
N PHE A 400 -4.48 5.70 -14.87
CA PHE A 400 -4.06 6.12 -16.21
C PHE A 400 -3.93 7.64 -16.32
N LEU A 401 -4.95 8.39 -15.91
CA LEU A 401 -4.94 9.85 -15.92
C LEU A 401 -3.77 10.40 -15.10
N VAL A 402 -3.62 9.95 -13.85
CA VAL A 402 -2.58 10.41 -12.93
C VAL A 402 -1.19 10.11 -13.47
N THR A 403 -0.97 8.88 -13.96
CA THR A 403 0.31 8.45 -14.53
C THR A 403 0.67 9.25 -15.78
N VAL A 404 -0.28 9.49 -16.68
CA VAL A 404 -0.04 10.30 -17.89
C VAL A 404 0.32 11.74 -17.54
N LEU A 405 -0.40 12.36 -16.59
CA LEU A 405 -0.09 13.72 -16.15
C LEU A 405 1.31 13.80 -15.49
N MET A 406 1.70 12.79 -14.70
CA MET A 406 3.04 12.70 -14.12
C MET A 406 4.12 12.55 -15.20
N ILE A 407 3.90 11.69 -16.21
CA ILE A 407 4.80 11.53 -17.36
C ILE A 407 5.00 12.88 -18.07
N ILE A 408 3.91 13.57 -18.39
CA ILE A 408 3.98 14.90 -19.06
C ILE A 408 4.78 15.90 -18.21
N LEU A 409 4.52 15.96 -16.90
CA LEU A 409 5.23 16.86 -16.00
C LEU A 409 6.74 16.58 -15.97
N ILE A 410 7.12 15.32 -15.80
CA ILE A 410 8.53 14.93 -15.72
C ILE A 410 9.22 15.15 -17.06
N CYS A 411 8.64 14.68 -18.17
CA CYS A 411 9.24 14.88 -19.51
C CYS A 411 9.48 16.35 -19.83
N ARG A 412 8.54 17.24 -19.48
CA ARG A 412 8.72 18.70 -19.65
C ARG A 412 9.78 19.27 -18.71
N THR A 413 9.92 18.75 -17.49
CA THR A 413 10.87 19.27 -16.49
C THR A 413 12.31 18.89 -16.82
N ILE A 414 12.55 17.65 -17.26
CA ILE A 414 13.91 17.17 -17.55
C ILE A 414 14.29 17.30 -19.04
N HIS A 415 13.36 17.75 -19.88
CA HIS A 415 13.52 17.80 -21.35
C HIS A 415 14.01 16.47 -21.93
N TYR A 416 13.39 15.36 -21.50
CA TYR A 416 13.73 14.02 -21.92
C TYR A 416 12.48 13.14 -21.93
N PHE A 417 12.27 12.41 -23.02
CA PHE A 417 11.22 11.41 -23.12
C PHE A 417 11.85 10.02 -22.91
N PRO A 418 11.52 9.29 -21.82
CA PRO A 418 12.11 8.00 -21.54
C PRO A 418 11.66 6.96 -22.57
N ARG A 419 12.51 5.99 -22.82
CA ARG A 419 12.18 4.88 -23.71
C ARG A 419 11.44 3.81 -22.91
N PHE A 420 10.25 3.50 -23.33
CA PHE A 420 9.49 2.39 -22.77
C PHE A 420 9.87 1.08 -23.47
N ASN A 421 10.88 0.38 -22.96
CA ASN A 421 11.41 -0.84 -23.55
C ASN A 421 10.50 -2.05 -23.27
N VAL A 422 9.23 -2.01 -23.71
CA VAL A 422 8.20 -3.00 -23.39
C VAL A 422 8.25 -4.22 -24.31
N ILE A 423 8.78 -4.10 -25.53
CA ILE A 423 8.66 -5.12 -26.58
C ILE A 423 9.24 -6.48 -26.13
N LYS A 424 10.48 -6.48 -25.65
CA LYS A 424 11.13 -7.72 -25.21
C LYS A 424 10.46 -8.33 -23.97
N PRO A 425 10.19 -7.59 -22.88
CA PRO A 425 9.39 -8.09 -21.78
C PRO A 425 8.02 -8.62 -22.22
N PHE A 426 7.36 -7.98 -23.17
CA PHE A 426 6.07 -8.42 -23.68
C PHE A 426 6.14 -9.74 -24.43
N ILE A 427 7.15 -9.93 -25.31
CA ILE A 427 7.40 -11.22 -26.00
C ILE A 427 7.66 -12.35 -24.99
N ALA A 428 8.51 -12.11 -23.99
CA ALA A 428 8.74 -13.06 -22.91
C ALA A 428 7.47 -13.34 -22.09
N GLY A 429 6.67 -12.30 -21.83
CA GLY A 429 5.39 -12.39 -21.17
C GLY A 429 4.35 -13.19 -21.96
N LEU A 430 4.32 -13.07 -23.29
CA LEU A 430 3.48 -13.89 -24.15
C LEU A 430 3.89 -15.37 -24.07
N ALA A 431 5.19 -15.69 -24.09
CA ALA A 431 5.65 -17.08 -23.94
C ALA A 431 5.23 -17.67 -22.59
N MET A 432 5.38 -16.89 -21.49
CA MET A 432 4.86 -17.25 -20.17
C MET A 432 3.35 -17.45 -20.20
N GLY A 433 2.63 -16.52 -20.84
CA GLY A 433 1.17 -16.54 -20.91
C GLY A 433 0.65 -17.77 -21.68
N LEU A 434 1.29 -18.13 -22.78
CA LEU A 434 0.97 -19.34 -23.53
C LEU A 434 1.19 -20.60 -22.68
N PHE A 435 2.27 -20.65 -21.92
CA PHE A 435 2.52 -21.76 -20.99
C PHE A 435 1.41 -21.84 -19.92
N ILE A 436 1.07 -20.75 -19.27
CA ILE A 436 0.02 -20.69 -18.24
C ILE A 436 -1.33 -21.12 -18.85
N TYR A 437 -1.66 -20.63 -20.05
CA TYR A 437 -2.90 -20.97 -20.74
C TYR A 437 -2.98 -22.47 -21.08
N TYR A 438 -1.91 -23.06 -21.56
CA TYR A 438 -1.89 -24.49 -21.94
C TYR A 438 -1.95 -25.41 -20.73
N PHE A 439 -1.31 -25.04 -19.64
CA PHE A 439 -1.25 -25.81 -18.39
C PHE A 439 -2.23 -25.31 -17.31
N HIS A 440 -3.26 -24.58 -17.66
CA HIS A 440 -4.16 -23.89 -16.72
C HIS A 440 -4.79 -24.78 -15.63
N ASN A 441 -4.90 -26.11 -15.87
CA ASN A 441 -5.41 -27.09 -14.90
C ASN A 441 -4.37 -27.53 -13.84
N SER A 442 -3.12 -27.08 -13.96
CA SER A 442 -2.05 -27.43 -13.04
C SER A 442 -2.13 -26.62 -11.74
N ASN A 443 -1.35 -27.06 -10.73
CA ASN A 443 -1.26 -26.36 -9.47
C ASN A 443 -0.76 -24.91 -9.67
N ILE A 444 -1.40 -23.94 -9.02
CA ILE A 444 -1.08 -22.51 -9.14
C ILE A 444 0.37 -22.19 -8.79
N PHE A 445 0.95 -22.84 -7.79
CA PHE A 445 2.35 -22.62 -7.41
C PHE A 445 3.32 -23.08 -8.49
N LEU A 446 3.00 -24.19 -9.19
CA LEU A 446 3.74 -24.65 -10.34
C LEU A 446 3.61 -23.66 -11.50
N LEU A 447 2.41 -23.17 -11.79
CA LEU A 447 2.17 -22.21 -12.87
C LEU A 447 2.94 -20.89 -12.63
N VAL A 448 2.94 -20.39 -11.40
CA VAL A 448 3.67 -19.17 -11.04
C VAL A 448 5.19 -19.40 -11.12
N GLY A 449 5.69 -20.50 -10.53
CA GLY A 449 7.13 -20.80 -10.52
C GLY A 449 7.69 -21.09 -11.91
N ALA A 450 7.07 -22.01 -12.64
CA ALA A 450 7.51 -22.36 -14.00
C ALA A 450 7.29 -21.19 -14.98
N GLY A 451 6.18 -20.47 -14.83
CA GLY A 451 5.91 -19.27 -15.62
C GLY A 451 7.00 -18.20 -15.44
N ALA A 452 7.41 -17.94 -14.21
CA ALA A 452 8.50 -17.01 -13.92
C ALA A 452 9.82 -17.48 -14.55
N ILE A 453 10.16 -18.78 -14.44
CA ILE A 453 11.36 -19.35 -15.06
C ILE A 453 11.33 -19.16 -16.58
N ILE A 454 10.21 -19.49 -17.23
CA ILE A 454 10.04 -19.33 -18.68
C ILE A 454 10.19 -17.86 -19.07
N TYR A 455 9.55 -16.95 -18.34
CA TYR A 455 9.66 -15.52 -18.59
C TYR A 455 11.10 -15.04 -18.59
N PHE A 456 11.84 -15.30 -17.51
CA PHE A 456 13.23 -14.84 -17.40
C PHE A 456 14.17 -15.58 -18.36
N ALA A 457 13.94 -16.86 -18.66
CA ALA A 457 14.71 -17.61 -19.66
C ALA A 457 14.53 -17.02 -21.06
N VAL A 458 13.28 -16.78 -21.50
CA VAL A 458 13.01 -16.15 -22.79
C VAL A 458 13.57 -14.75 -22.85
N LEU A 459 13.37 -13.94 -21.80
CA LEU A 459 13.89 -12.58 -21.72
C LEU A 459 15.43 -12.54 -21.82
N TYR A 460 16.11 -13.50 -21.22
CA TYR A 460 17.57 -13.66 -21.34
C TYR A 460 17.98 -14.03 -22.77
N LEU A 461 17.30 -15.00 -23.39
CA LEU A 461 17.59 -15.46 -24.77
C LEU A 461 17.45 -14.34 -25.80
N ILE A 462 16.41 -13.48 -25.69
CA ILE A 462 16.20 -12.33 -26.56
C ILE A 462 17.04 -11.10 -26.17
N LYS A 463 18.00 -11.28 -25.25
CA LYS A 463 18.87 -10.20 -24.74
C LYS A 463 18.05 -9.00 -24.20
N GLY A 464 16.97 -9.29 -23.49
CA GLY A 464 16.17 -8.29 -22.77
C GLY A 464 16.83 -7.83 -21.48
N ILE A 465 17.68 -8.70 -20.88
CA ILE A 465 18.57 -8.39 -19.76
C ILE A 465 19.99 -8.61 -20.24
N LYS A 466 20.87 -7.62 -20.06
CA LYS A 466 22.29 -7.75 -20.44
C LYS A 466 23.07 -8.41 -19.30
N LYS A 467 23.97 -9.34 -19.66
CA LYS A 467 24.81 -10.07 -18.69
C LYS A 467 25.62 -9.12 -17.78
N ASP A 468 26.12 -8.01 -18.34
CA ASP A 468 26.89 -7.00 -17.62
C ASP A 468 26.03 -6.24 -16.59
N GLU A 469 24.72 -6.13 -16.79
CA GLU A 469 23.79 -5.52 -15.84
C GLU A 469 23.56 -6.42 -14.62
N ILE A 470 23.50 -7.74 -14.82
CA ILE A 470 23.37 -8.72 -13.73
C ILE A 470 24.68 -8.78 -12.93
N LEU A 471 25.84 -8.86 -13.60
CA LEU A 471 27.14 -8.91 -12.94
C LEU A 471 27.43 -7.64 -12.13
N SER A 472 27.06 -6.48 -12.64
CA SER A 472 27.21 -5.20 -11.90
C SER A 472 26.35 -5.10 -10.64
N LEU A 473 25.33 -5.94 -10.47
CA LEU A 473 24.52 -6.04 -9.25
C LEU A 473 25.11 -7.02 -8.22
N ILE A 474 25.93 -7.96 -8.66
CA ILE A 474 26.53 -8.99 -7.80
C ILE A 474 27.94 -8.58 -7.32
N GLU A 475 28.68 -7.79 -8.13
CA GLU A 475 30.06 -7.38 -7.85
C GLU A 475 30.21 -6.10 -7.00
N LYS A 476 29.12 -5.52 -6.50
CA LYS A 476 29.12 -4.39 -5.56
C LYS A 476 28.47 -4.78 -4.21
#